data_c68205659ec8d42ce49fd36c440f5342
#
_entry.id   c68205659ec8d42ce49fd36c440f5342
#
_cell.length_a   1.000
_cell.length_b   1.000
_cell.length_c   1.000
_cell.angle_alpha   90.00
_cell.angle_beta   90.00
_cell.angle_gamma   90.00
#
_symmetry.space_group_name_H-M   'P 1'
#
loop_
_entity.id
_entity.type
_entity.pdbx_description
1 polymer ?
#
loop_
_entity_poly.entity_id
_entity_poly.type
_entity_poly.pdbx_seq_one_letter_code
_entity_poly.pdbx_strand_id
1 'polypeptide(L)'
;MTEHGAEVPRIAAIVPSLDGHADALVAELQRQTLLPAEIVVVAGVRPNGRARNQGVAQTTSPFLLFIDDDAIPGDDRLIERLAMLLLADPSIGVTGAARLLPPDASWFQQWVAREVPRIVHPLVETPQETNPDPPAFYSEITTTCCAMRRAVFEQAGGFDETLLRGVDTEFFVRVRRMYTGDQEAGDGMRLARYRFVLAPHAWVYHPAPATLRLLLRKQFLYGFGHAQEVRRDPGRARGRALRTPLHALAYFLFRTAILAPNVFLPYSYAAPSWRPGFKPLKALASYASALGYITGWYGDPALSRFKERTGGS
;
A
#
# COMPACT_ATOMS: atom_id res chain seq x y z
N MET A 1 -25.95 36.37 8.42
CA MET A 1 -24.76 35.55 8.48
C MET A 1 -25.25 34.16 8.86
N THR A 2 -25.48 33.31 7.87
CA THR A 2 -25.86 31.91 8.08
C THR A 2 -24.59 31.16 8.36
N GLU A 3 -24.40 30.69 9.59
CA GLU A 3 -23.40 29.69 9.94
C GLU A 3 -23.68 28.44 9.10
N HIS A 4 -22.91 28.25 8.04
CA HIS A 4 -22.81 26.94 7.41
C HIS A 4 -22.06 26.06 8.43
N GLY A 5 -22.81 25.35 9.26
CA GLY A 5 -22.26 24.28 10.05
C GLY A 5 -21.53 23.34 9.09
N ALA A 6 -20.20 23.29 9.18
CA ALA A 6 -19.40 22.39 8.35
C ALA A 6 -19.93 20.98 8.57
N GLU A 7 -20.56 20.41 7.54
CA GLU A 7 -21.08 19.05 7.59
C GLU A 7 -19.93 18.08 7.94
N VAL A 8 -20.07 17.36 9.02
CA VAL A 8 -19.06 16.40 9.47
C VAL A 8 -18.85 15.36 8.36
N PRO A 9 -17.63 15.18 7.87
CA PRO A 9 -17.39 14.30 6.74
C PRO A 9 -17.75 12.84 7.10
N ARG A 10 -18.66 12.26 6.34
CA ARG A 10 -19.00 10.84 6.46
C ARG A 10 -17.92 10.01 5.77
N ILE A 11 -17.24 9.17 6.54
CA ILE A 11 -16.19 8.27 6.05
C ILE A 11 -16.54 6.81 6.37
N ALA A 12 -16.35 5.91 5.41
CA ALA A 12 -16.49 4.47 5.61
C ALA A 12 -15.12 3.83 5.78
N ALA A 13 -14.90 3.10 6.85
CA ALA A 13 -13.72 2.29 7.08
C ALA A 13 -13.90 0.90 6.46
N ILE A 14 -13.02 0.53 5.54
CA ILE A 14 -13.00 -0.76 4.84
C ILE A 14 -11.82 -1.57 5.35
N VAL A 15 -12.11 -2.67 6.02
CA VAL A 15 -11.13 -3.54 6.69
C VAL A 15 -11.14 -4.93 6.04
N PRO A 16 -10.20 -5.22 5.12
CA PRO A 16 -10.06 -6.58 4.63
C PRO A 16 -9.41 -7.44 5.72
N SER A 17 -10.05 -8.53 6.12
CA SER A 17 -9.50 -9.49 7.09
C SER A 17 -9.64 -10.91 6.58
N LEU A 18 -8.56 -11.69 6.68
CA LEU A 18 -8.61 -13.05 6.17
C LEU A 18 -9.41 -13.99 7.05
N ASP A 19 -9.26 -13.84 8.34
CA ASP A 19 -9.88 -14.69 9.38
C ASP A 19 -11.04 -13.99 10.09
N GLY A 20 -11.29 -12.71 9.77
CA GLY A 20 -12.33 -11.88 10.39
C GLY A 20 -11.93 -11.26 11.74
N HIS A 21 -10.70 -11.48 12.20
CA HIS A 21 -10.21 -10.94 13.46
C HIS A 21 -9.78 -9.46 13.30
N ALA A 22 -10.73 -8.55 13.46
CA ALA A 22 -10.50 -7.11 13.40
C ALA A 22 -11.00 -6.37 14.66
N ASP A 23 -11.36 -7.08 15.72
CA ASP A 23 -12.01 -6.50 16.90
C ASP A 23 -11.18 -5.38 17.55
N ALA A 24 -9.87 -5.59 17.68
CA ALA A 24 -8.97 -4.58 18.24
C ALA A 24 -8.95 -3.30 17.38
N LEU A 25 -8.85 -3.43 16.06
CA LEU A 25 -8.91 -2.30 15.15
C LEU A 25 -10.27 -1.61 15.19
N VAL A 26 -11.37 -2.37 15.17
CA VAL A 26 -12.73 -1.82 15.23
C VAL A 26 -12.92 -1.00 16.51
N ALA A 27 -12.44 -1.50 17.66
CA ALA A 27 -12.49 -0.77 18.93
C ALA A 27 -11.71 0.57 18.87
N GLU A 28 -10.54 0.59 18.22
CA GLU A 28 -9.75 1.82 18.05
C GLU A 28 -10.39 2.79 17.02
N LEU A 29 -11.05 2.28 16.00
CA LEU A 29 -11.80 3.13 15.05
C LEU A 29 -13.02 3.77 15.74
N GLN A 30 -13.65 3.10 16.69
CA GLN A 30 -14.78 3.62 17.47
C GLN A 30 -14.36 4.67 18.53
N ARG A 31 -13.06 4.82 18.78
CA ARG A 31 -12.51 5.84 19.71
C ARG A 31 -12.01 7.09 19.00
N GLN A 32 -12.06 7.12 17.67
CA GLN A 32 -11.56 8.26 16.90
C GLN A 32 -12.42 9.52 17.15
N THR A 33 -11.78 10.69 17.17
CA THR A 33 -12.45 12.01 17.28
C THR A 33 -13.41 12.25 16.13
N LEU A 34 -13.05 11.82 14.92
CA LEU A 34 -13.94 11.70 13.78
C LEU A 34 -14.34 10.24 13.61
N LEU A 35 -15.54 9.89 14.08
CA LEU A 35 -16.05 8.52 13.99
C LEU A 35 -16.33 8.13 12.53
N PRO A 36 -15.93 6.91 12.11
CA PRO A 36 -16.40 6.38 10.84
C PRO A 36 -17.94 6.24 10.87
N ALA A 37 -18.58 6.71 9.81
CA ALA A 37 -20.03 6.54 9.66
C ALA A 37 -20.42 5.06 9.41
N GLU A 38 -19.48 4.31 8.82
CA GLU A 38 -19.64 2.90 8.48
C GLU A 38 -18.30 2.19 8.71
N ILE A 39 -18.31 1.01 9.33
CA ILE A 39 -17.14 0.13 9.46
C ILE A 39 -17.53 -1.21 8.86
N VAL A 40 -16.81 -1.63 7.80
CA VAL A 40 -17.07 -2.89 7.09
C VAL A 40 -15.85 -3.78 7.16
N VAL A 41 -15.96 -4.88 7.90
CA VAL A 41 -14.95 -5.95 7.95
C VAL A 41 -15.32 -6.99 6.90
N VAL A 42 -14.47 -7.18 5.89
CA VAL A 42 -14.68 -8.18 4.83
C VAL A 42 -13.81 -9.39 5.11
N ALA A 43 -14.44 -10.44 5.67
CA ALA A 43 -13.74 -11.63 6.10
C ALA A 43 -13.63 -12.70 4.99
N GLY A 44 -12.48 -13.42 4.97
CA GLY A 44 -12.30 -14.63 4.15
C GLY A 44 -12.18 -14.39 2.65
N VAL A 45 -12.16 -13.16 2.17
CA VAL A 45 -12.15 -12.82 0.75
C VAL A 45 -10.72 -12.56 0.25
N ARG A 46 -10.37 -13.19 -0.86
CA ARG A 46 -9.09 -12.99 -1.57
C ARG A 46 -9.28 -12.80 -3.07
N PRO A 47 -8.37 -12.10 -3.74
CA PRO A 47 -7.27 -11.26 -3.20
C PRO A 47 -7.78 -10.03 -2.45
N ASN A 48 -6.87 -9.32 -1.76
CA ASN A 48 -7.23 -8.13 -0.97
C ASN A 48 -7.93 -7.04 -1.79
N GLY A 49 -7.67 -6.94 -3.10
CA GLY A 49 -8.38 -6.02 -3.99
C GLY A 49 -9.87 -6.32 -4.05
N ARG A 50 -10.24 -7.61 -4.18
CA ARG A 50 -11.64 -8.05 -4.17
C ARG A 50 -12.30 -7.76 -2.82
N ALA A 51 -11.62 -8.06 -1.71
CA ALA A 51 -12.14 -7.77 -0.38
C ALA A 51 -12.44 -6.26 -0.20
N ARG A 52 -11.53 -5.39 -0.62
CA ARG A 52 -11.74 -3.94 -0.56
C ARG A 52 -12.88 -3.47 -1.44
N ASN A 53 -12.97 -3.96 -2.69
CA ASN A 53 -14.08 -3.64 -3.59
C ASN A 53 -15.44 -4.05 -2.98
N GLN A 54 -15.51 -5.26 -2.42
CA GLN A 54 -16.73 -5.73 -1.75
C GLN A 54 -17.08 -4.88 -0.51
N GLY A 55 -16.08 -4.42 0.24
CA GLY A 55 -16.30 -3.51 1.35
C GLY A 55 -16.85 -2.17 0.90
N VAL A 56 -16.30 -1.59 -0.16
CA VAL A 56 -16.80 -0.32 -0.73
C VAL A 56 -18.24 -0.48 -1.22
N ALA A 57 -18.58 -1.60 -1.86
CA ALA A 57 -19.92 -1.87 -2.36
C ALA A 57 -21.00 -1.98 -1.25
N GLN A 58 -20.59 -2.21 0.00
CA GLN A 58 -21.48 -2.28 1.16
C GLN A 58 -21.69 -0.93 1.86
N THR A 59 -21.08 0.15 1.36
CA THR A 59 -21.10 1.47 1.99
C THR A 59 -21.59 2.56 1.04
N THR A 60 -22.01 3.68 1.61
CA THR A 60 -22.52 4.84 0.86
C THR A 60 -21.77 6.13 1.17
N SER A 61 -20.86 6.13 2.13
CA SER A 61 -20.11 7.31 2.55
C SER A 61 -19.29 7.92 1.41
N PRO A 62 -19.23 9.25 1.30
CA PRO A 62 -18.50 9.96 0.23
C PRO A 62 -16.97 9.85 0.36
N PHE A 63 -16.49 9.49 1.55
CA PHE A 63 -15.08 9.23 1.80
C PHE A 63 -14.86 7.78 2.21
N LEU A 64 -13.73 7.21 1.78
CA LEU A 64 -13.32 5.84 2.07
C LEU A 64 -12.00 5.87 2.83
N LEU A 65 -11.93 5.12 3.90
CA LEU A 65 -10.70 4.77 4.61
C LEU A 65 -10.40 3.29 4.37
N PHE A 66 -9.30 2.98 3.74
CA PHE A 66 -8.77 1.62 3.68
C PHE A 66 -7.75 1.45 4.80
N ILE A 67 -7.95 0.44 5.62
CA ILE A 67 -7.05 0.11 6.73
C ILE A 67 -6.95 -1.41 6.88
N ASP A 68 -5.73 -1.94 6.97
CA ASP A 68 -5.49 -3.39 7.15
C ASP A 68 -5.86 -3.80 8.59
N ASP A 69 -6.31 -5.04 8.78
CA ASP A 69 -6.80 -5.56 10.07
C ASP A 69 -5.73 -5.62 11.18
N ASP A 70 -4.45 -5.62 10.80
CA ASP A 70 -3.29 -5.58 11.69
C ASP A 70 -2.66 -4.16 11.83
N ALA A 71 -3.33 -3.13 11.31
CA ALA A 71 -2.89 -1.73 11.39
C ALA A 71 -3.70 -0.98 12.47
N ILE A 72 -3.06 -0.67 13.60
CA ILE A 72 -3.71 0.01 14.73
C ILE A 72 -3.44 1.53 14.64
N PRO A 73 -4.47 2.40 14.73
CA PRO A 73 -4.31 3.85 14.83
C PRO A 73 -3.32 4.25 15.93
N GLY A 74 -2.46 5.20 15.64
CA GLY A 74 -1.48 5.68 16.61
C GLY A 74 -2.04 6.58 17.70
N ASP A 75 -3.16 7.25 17.38
CA ASP A 75 -3.96 8.04 18.32
C ASP A 75 -5.42 8.15 17.84
N ASP A 76 -6.22 8.91 18.58
CA ASP A 76 -7.67 9.11 18.31
C ASP A 76 -7.97 10.13 17.19
N ARG A 77 -6.97 10.78 16.57
CA ARG A 77 -7.14 11.80 15.54
C ARG A 77 -6.71 11.36 14.14
N LEU A 78 -6.42 10.09 13.94
CA LEU A 78 -5.95 9.57 12.66
C LEU A 78 -6.93 9.89 11.53
N ILE A 79 -8.21 9.54 11.71
CA ILE A 79 -9.23 9.72 10.66
C ILE A 79 -9.47 11.19 10.37
N GLU A 80 -9.53 12.03 11.41
CA GLU A 80 -9.68 13.48 11.27
C GLU A 80 -8.56 14.07 10.41
N ARG A 81 -7.29 13.74 10.70
CA ARG A 81 -6.14 14.26 9.94
C ARG A 81 -6.15 13.86 8.48
N LEU A 82 -6.53 12.62 8.18
CA LEU A 82 -6.65 12.14 6.80
C LEU A 82 -7.79 12.84 6.06
N ALA A 83 -8.95 12.98 6.70
CA ALA A 83 -10.14 13.57 6.09
C ALA A 83 -9.99 15.08 5.85
N MET A 84 -9.40 15.81 6.78
CA MET A 84 -9.24 17.26 6.68
C MET A 84 -8.42 17.68 5.47
N LEU A 85 -7.39 16.94 5.10
CA LEU A 85 -6.62 17.23 3.87
C LEU A 85 -7.47 17.02 2.61
N LEU A 86 -8.27 15.96 2.57
CA LEU A 86 -9.19 15.73 1.45
C LEU A 86 -10.23 16.83 1.33
N LEU A 87 -10.73 17.32 2.45
CA LEU A 87 -11.72 18.42 2.47
C LEU A 87 -11.11 19.77 2.05
N ALA A 88 -9.89 20.05 2.50
CA ALA A 88 -9.23 21.32 2.25
C ALA A 88 -8.80 21.50 0.79
N ASP A 89 -8.48 20.42 0.07
CA ASP A 89 -7.97 20.51 -1.29
C ASP A 89 -8.58 19.41 -2.19
N PRO A 90 -9.47 19.79 -3.13
CA PRO A 90 -10.08 18.85 -4.08
C PRO A 90 -9.07 18.15 -5.01
N SER A 91 -7.88 18.73 -5.21
CA SER A 91 -6.83 18.12 -6.02
C SER A 91 -6.15 16.93 -5.32
N ILE A 92 -6.31 16.80 -4.01
CA ILE A 92 -5.81 15.64 -3.27
C ILE A 92 -6.74 14.45 -3.51
N GLY A 93 -6.26 13.47 -4.26
CA GLY A 93 -6.99 12.23 -4.54
C GLY A 93 -6.88 11.22 -3.40
N VAL A 94 -5.71 11.14 -2.78
CA VAL A 94 -5.39 10.16 -1.74
C VAL A 94 -4.57 10.81 -0.63
N THR A 95 -4.97 10.55 0.61
CA THR A 95 -4.17 10.86 1.81
C THR A 95 -3.71 9.56 2.46
N GLY A 96 -2.53 9.56 3.05
CA GLY A 96 -1.96 8.39 3.71
C GLY A 96 -1.38 8.69 5.07
N ALA A 97 -1.28 7.66 5.89
CA ALA A 97 -0.63 7.69 7.18
C ALA A 97 0.79 7.12 7.14
N ALA A 98 1.65 7.58 8.02
CA ALA A 98 2.93 6.95 8.32
C ALA A 98 2.72 5.55 8.91
N ARG A 99 3.70 4.68 8.76
CA ARG A 99 3.68 3.33 9.35
C ARG A 99 4.84 3.17 10.31
N LEU A 100 4.52 2.97 11.57
CA LEU A 100 5.50 2.74 12.62
C LEU A 100 5.41 1.29 13.10
N LEU A 101 6.50 0.79 13.69
CA LEU A 101 6.42 -0.48 14.41
C LEU A 101 5.61 -0.31 15.68
N PRO A 102 4.85 -1.33 16.09
CA PRO A 102 4.27 -1.37 17.44
C PRO A 102 5.35 -1.19 18.51
N PRO A 103 5.02 -0.55 19.65
CA PRO A 103 5.99 -0.31 20.72
C PRO A 103 6.61 -1.59 21.31
N ASP A 104 5.87 -2.69 21.26
CA ASP A 104 6.24 -4.03 21.71
C ASP A 104 6.89 -4.90 20.62
N ALA A 105 7.23 -4.30 19.47
CA ALA A 105 7.85 -5.02 18.36
C ALA A 105 9.12 -5.75 18.81
N SER A 106 9.22 -7.03 18.48
CA SER A 106 10.35 -7.89 18.83
C SER A 106 11.67 -7.39 18.23
N TRP A 107 12.80 -7.82 18.80
CA TRP A 107 14.12 -7.53 18.24
C TRP A 107 14.23 -7.87 16.75
N PHE A 108 13.67 -9.01 16.32
CA PHE A 108 13.71 -9.40 14.91
C PHE A 108 12.88 -8.44 14.03
N GLN A 109 11.70 -8.03 14.47
CA GLN A 109 10.86 -7.06 13.74
C GLN A 109 11.55 -5.70 13.61
N GLN A 110 12.22 -5.24 14.66
CA GLN A 110 13.03 -4.01 14.63
C GLN A 110 14.21 -4.16 13.65
N TRP A 111 14.85 -5.31 13.59
CA TRP A 111 15.91 -5.58 12.62
C TRP A 111 15.38 -5.58 11.19
N VAL A 112 14.25 -6.24 10.93
CA VAL A 112 13.56 -6.21 9.62
C VAL A 112 13.25 -4.77 9.21
N ALA A 113 12.69 -3.95 10.09
CA ALA A 113 12.34 -2.56 9.80
C ALA A 113 13.55 -1.69 9.44
N ARG A 114 14.73 -1.97 10.03
CA ARG A 114 15.96 -1.24 9.73
C ARG A 114 16.58 -1.60 8.39
N GLU A 115 16.44 -2.83 7.95
CA GLU A 115 17.13 -3.32 6.75
C GLU A 115 16.23 -3.47 5.53
N VAL A 116 14.96 -3.82 5.74
CA VAL A 116 14.04 -4.11 4.64
C VAL A 116 13.19 -2.87 4.37
N PRO A 117 13.20 -2.35 3.14
CA PRO A 117 12.45 -1.15 2.81
C PRO A 117 10.94 -1.36 2.95
N ARG A 118 10.21 -0.26 3.14
CA ARG A 118 8.76 -0.17 3.19
C ARG A 118 8.08 -0.82 4.39
N ILE A 119 8.81 -1.37 5.31
CA ILE A 119 8.24 -1.89 6.56
C ILE A 119 7.73 -0.72 7.39
N VAL A 120 8.55 0.31 7.55
CA VAL A 120 8.19 1.54 8.25
C VAL A 120 8.27 2.74 7.30
N HIS A 121 7.46 3.75 7.60
CA HIS A 121 7.56 5.08 7.03
C HIS A 121 7.53 6.08 8.18
N PRO A 122 8.51 6.99 8.28
CA PRO A 122 8.57 7.94 9.41
C PRO A 122 7.36 8.87 9.40
N LEU A 123 7.03 9.36 10.59
CA LEU A 123 6.05 10.42 10.78
C LEU A 123 6.51 11.69 10.05
N VAL A 124 5.58 12.39 9.43
CA VAL A 124 5.83 13.69 8.79
C VAL A 124 5.21 14.81 9.61
N GLU A 125 5.91 15.94 9.70
CA GLU A 125 5.48 17.11 10.49
C GLU A 125 4.60 18.08 9.67
N THR A 126 4.76 18.04 8.35
CA THR A 126 3.98 18.86 7.41
C THR A 126 3.40 17.97 6.30
N PRO A 127 2.33 18.41 5.60
CA PRO A 127 1.80 17.65 4.47
C PRO A 127 2.90 17.38 3.44
N GLN A 128 3.18 16.11 3.16
CA GLN A 128 4.22 15.70 2.23
C GLN A 128 3.62 15.07 0.98
N GLU A 129 3.82 15.72 -0.16
CA GLU A 129 3.40 15.13 -1.43
C GLU A 129 4.29 13.96 -1.80
N THR A 130 3.67 12.86 -2.23
CA THR A 130 4.33 11.65 -2.65
C THR A 130 4.03 11.35 -4.12
N ASN A 131 4.92 10.63 -4.78
CA ASN A 131 4.70 10.25 -6.18
C ASN A 131 4.61 8.73 -6.31
N PRO A 132 3.44 8.16 -6.64
CA PRO A 132 3.29 6.73 -6.87
C PRO A 132 3.88 6.26 -8.21
N ASP A 133 4.25 7.19 -9.12
CA ASP A 133 4.81 6.84 -10.43
C ASP A 133 6.28 6.38 -10.34
N PRO A 134 6.70 5.44 -11.20
CA PRO A 134 8.13 5.12 -11.36
C PRO A 134 8.94 6.37 -11.78
N PRO A 135 10.23 6.51 -11.38
CA PRO A 135 11.14 5.47 -10.88
C PRO A 135 11.01 5.14 -9.39
N ALA A 136 10.24 5.90 -8.63
CA ALA A 136 9.93 5.49 -7.27
C ALA A 136 9.09 4.22 -7.36
N PHE A 137 9.71 3.07 -7.30
CA PHE A 137 9.05 1.75 -7.24
C PHE A 137 8.13 1.61 -6.03
N TYR A 138 7.88 2.71 -5.31
CA TYR A 138 7.40 2.66 -3.96
C TYR A 138 6.48 3.83 -3.70
N SER A 139 5.19 3.56 -3.69
CA SER A 139 4.28 4.47 -3.03
C SER A 139 4.59 4.48 -1.54
N GLU A 140 4.83 5.64 -0.99
CA GLU A 140 4.95 5.85 0.45
C GLU A 140 3.59 5.64 1.11
N ILE A 141 2.52 5.98 0.39
CA ILE A 141 1.14 5.68 0.76
C ILE A 141 0.80 4.26 0.30
N THR A 142 0.18 3.50 1.18
CA THR A 142 -0.31 2.14 0.92
C THR A 142 -1.71 1.98 1.49
N THR A 143 -2.40 0.95 1.04
CA THR A 143 -3.71 0.58 1.60
C THR A 143 -3.64 0.01 3.02
N THR A 144 -2.46 -0.07 3.62
CA THR A 144 -2.33 -0.33 5.06
C THR A 144 -3.04 0.74 5.89
N CYS A 145 -2.95 2.02 5.48
CA CYS A 145 -3.82 3.09 5.98
C CYS A 145 -3.82 4.27 5.00
N CYS A 146 -4.90 4.46 4.28
CA CYS A 146 -5.10 5.62 3.42
C CYS A 146 -6.58 5.98 3.29
N ALA A 147 -6.85 7.25 3.05
CA ALA A 147 -8.21 7.72 2.77
C ALA A 147 -8.29 8.38 1.39
N MET A 148 -9.48 8.34 0.79
CA MET A 148 -9.75 8.95 -0.51
C MET A 148 -11.22 9.30 -0.68
N ARG A 149 -11.53 10.12 -1.68
CA ARG A 149 -12.92 10.35 -2.09
C ARG A 149 -13.46 9.10 -2.79
N ARG A 150 -14.70 8.74 -2.51
CA ARG A 150 -15.40 7.65 -3.23
C ARG A 150 -15.40 7.91 -4.75
N ALA A 151 -15.67 9.14 -5.18
CA ALA A 151 -15.68 9.50 -6.60
C ALA A 151 -14.34 9.20 -7.28
N VAL A 152 -13.20 9.43 -6.62
CA VAL A 152 -11.86 9.08 -7.14
C VAL A 152 -11.70 7.56 -7.26
N PHE A 153 -12.18 6.81 -6.26
CA PHE A 153 -12.15 5.34 -6.29
C PHE A 153 -12.99 4.78 -7.44
N GLU A 154 -14.20 5.28 -7.61
CA GLU A 154 -15.14 4.84 -8.65
C GLU A 154 -14.64 5.21 -10.06
N GLN A 155 -14.15 6.44 -10.23
CA GLN A 155 -13.56 6.89 -11.50
C GLN A 155 -12.33 6.05 -11.88
N ALA A 156 -11.54 5.58 -10.91
CA ALA A 156 -10.43 4.67 -11.14
C ALA A 156 -10.87 3.23 -11.45
N GLY A 157 -12.14 2.89 -11.25
CA GLY A 157 -12.69 1.55 -11.50
C GLY A 157 -12.36 0.52 -10.41
N GLY A 158 -12.08 0.97 -9.19
CA GLY A 158 -11.77 0.08 -8.06
C GLY A 158 -10.40 -0.62 -8.17
N PHE A 159 -10.14 -1.54 -7.26
CA PHE A 159 -8.92 -2.36 -7.26
C PHE A 159 -8.99 -3.51 -8.28
N ASP A 160 -7.85 -3.89 -8.86
CA ASP A 160 -7.76 -5.11 -9.67
C ASP A 160 -7.93 -6.35 -8.79
N GLU A 161 -9.02 -7.08 -8.99
CA GLU A 161 -9.38 -8.28 -8.22
C GLU A 161 -8.57 -9.52 -8.56
N THR A 162 -7.70 -9.44 -9.53
CA THR A 162 -6.94 -10.58 -10.04
C THR A 162 -5.48 -10.55 -9.61
N LEU A 163 -5.00 -9.42 -9.06
CA LEU A 163 -3.65 -9.28 -8.54
C LEU A 163 -3.54 -9.86 -7.12
N LEU A 164 -2.57 -10.73 -6.91
CA LEU A 164 -2.29 -11.28 -5.59
C LEU A 164 -1.55 -10.30 -4.67
N ARG A 165 -0.74 -9.41 -5.25
CA ARG A 165 0.07 -8.40 -4.55
C ARG A 165 0.28 -7.18 -5.45
N GLY A 166 0.65 -6.05 -4.85
CA GLY A 166 0.87 -4.81 -5.59
C GLY A 166 -0.43 -4.11 -6.02
N VAL A 167 -1.55 -4.54 -5.47
CA VAL A 167 -2.89 -4.03 -5.76
C VAL A 167 -2.99 -2.53 -5.53
N ASP A 168 -2.41 -2.05 -4.43
CA ASP A 168 -2.33 -0.63 -4.08
C ASP A 168 -1.47 0.16 -5.08
N THR A 169 -0.29 -0.34 -5.40
CA THR A 169 0.62 0.33 -6.35
C THR A 169 -0.04 0.44 -7.73
N GLU A 170 -0.68 -0.63 -8.20
CA GLU A 170 -1.41 -0.64 -9.46
C GLU A 170 -2.55 0.39 -9.48
N PHE A 171 -3.36 0.39 -8.45
CA PHE A 171 -4.48 1.29 -8.29
C PHE A 171 -4.03 2.75 -8.21
N PHE A 172 -3.03 3.06 -7.40
CA PHE A 172 -2.53 4.43 -7.24
C PHE A 172 -1.90 4.98 -8.51
N VAL A 173 -1.24 4.16 -9.32
CA VAL A 173 -0.74 4.58 -10.65
C VAL A 173 -1.92 4.96 -11.57
N ARG A 174 -3.04 4.23 -11.53
CA ARG A 174 -4.24 4.62 -12.28
C ARG A 174 -4.79 5.95 -11.80
N VAL A 175 -5.01 6.12 -10.50
CA VAL A 175 -5.50 7.38 -9.90
C VAL A 175 -4.58 8.55 -10.27
N ARG A 176 -3.25 8.37 -10.18
CA ARG A 176 -2.28 9.44 -10.50
C ARG A 176 -2.35 9.89 -11.97
N ARG A 177 -2.79 9.03 -12.87
CA ARG A 177 -2.95 9.34 -14.29
C ARG A 177 -4.27 10.03 -14.63
N MET A 178 -5.22 10.02 -13.69
CA MET A 178 -6.49 10.71 -13.84
C MET A 178 -6.32 12.22 -13.60
N TYR A 179 -7.21 12.98 -14.20
CA TYR A 179 -7.29 14.42 -14.00
C TYR A 179 -8.41 14.77 -13.02
N THR A 180 -8.21 15.85 -12.29
CA THR A 180 -9.22 16.44 -11.42
C THR A 180 -10.22 17.21 -12.29
N GLY A 181 -11.49 16.83 -12.23
CA GLY A 181 -12.58 17.47 -12.97
C GLY A 181 -13.11 16.65 -14.13
N ASP A 182 -14.37 16.87 -14.48
CA ASP A 182 -15.01 16.28 -15.63
C ASP A 182 -14.38 16.82 -16.92
N GLN A 183 -14.36 16.00 -17.98
CA GLN A 183 -13.68 16.26 -19.26
C GLN A 183 -14.28 17.44 -20.07
N GLU A 184 -15.17 18.24 -19.50
CA GLU A 184 -15.83 19.36 -20.18
C GLU A 184 -15.19 20.74 -19.93
N ALA A 185 -13.94 20.82 -19.53
CA ALA A 185 -13.24 22.10 -19.51
C ALA A 185 -12.83 22.49 -20.93
N GLY A 186 -13.76 23.03 -21.67
CA GLY A 186 -13.45 23.86 -22.83
C GLY A 186 -12.63 25.07 -22.36
N ASP A 187 -11.63 25.42 -23.19
CA ASP A 187 -10.86 26.63 -23.09
C ASP A 187 -9.79 26.72 -21.98
N GLY A 188 -8.64 26.12 -22.23
CA GLY A 188 -7.35 26.57 -21.68
C GLY A 188 -7.01 26.18 -20.26
N MET A 189 -7.89 25.54 -19.49
CA MET A 189 -7.62 25.12 -18.13
C MET A 189 -6.83 23.80 -18.13
N ARG A 190 -5.57 23.84 -17.71
CA ARG A 190 -4.76 22.65 -17.48
C ARG A 190 -5.41 21.83 -16.36
N LEU A 191 -6.04 20.71 -16.72
CA LEU A 191 -6.52 19.74 -15.74
C LEU A 191 -5.34 19.26 -14.89
N ALA A 192 -5.38 19.53 -13.59
CA ALA A 192 -4.37 19.03 -12.66
C ALA A 192 -4.57 17.53 -12.44
N ARG A 193 -3.49 16.77 -12.24
CA ARG A 193 -3.58 15.38 -11.84
C ARG A 193 -3.81 15.27 -10.34
N TYR A 194 -4.48 14.20 -9.91
CA TYR A 194 -4.66 13.95 -8.49
C TYR A 194 -3.31 13.83 -7.77
N ARG A 195 -3.24 14.48 -6.62
CA ARG A 195 -2.08 14.49 -5.72
C ARG A 195 -2.23 13.43 -4.65
N PHE A 196 -1.12 12.94 -4.16
CA PHE A 196 -1.03 11.98 -3.08
C PHE A 196 -0.26 12.62 -1.93
N VAL A 197 -0.86 12.72 -0.76
CA VAL A 197 -0.30 13.48 0.37
C VAL A 197 -0.26 12.63 1.63
N LEU A 198 0.92 12.50 2.23
CA LEU A 198 1.04 12.00 3.59
C LEU A 198 0.56 13.06 4.57
N ALA A 199 -0.37 12.68 5.42
CA ALA A 199 -0.94 13.56 6.42
C ALA A 199 0.04 13.76 7.60
N PRO A 200 0.26 15.02 8.04
CA PRO A 200 1.12 15.29 9.18
C PRO A 200 0.56 14.66 10.45
N HIS A 201 1.44 14.16 11.30
CA HIS A 201 1.10 13.54 12.58
C HIS A 201 0.08 12.39 12.49
N ALA A 202 -0.18 11.85 11.28
CA ALA A 202 -1.05 10.71 11.08
C ALA A 202 -0.22 9.43 10.94
N TRP A 203 -0.46 8.44 11.79
CA TRP A 203 0.25 7.17 11.73
C TRP A 203 -0.58 5.99 12.21
N VAL A 204 -0.17 4.83 11.77
CA VAL A 204 -0.63 3.53 12.28
C VAL A 204 0.56 2.72 12.77
N TYR A 205 0.35 1.90 13.78
CA TYR A 205 1.25 0.82 14.14
C TYR A 205 0.92 -0.39 13.27
N HIS A 206 1.92 -0.89 12.55
CA HIS A 206 1.77 -2.05 11.67
C HIS A 206 2.95 -3.01 11.89
N PRO A 207 2.71 -4.29 12.19
CA PRO A 207 3.77 -5.22 12.54
C PRO A 207 4.65 -5.57 11.34
N ALA A 208 5.95 -5.61 11.57
CA ALA A 208 6.88 -6.23 10.64
C ALA A 208 6.75 -7.78 10.71
N PRO A 209 7.21 -8.52 9.69
CA PRO A 209 7.29 -9.98 9.77
C PRO A 209 8.04 -10.44 11.03
N ALA A 210 7.39 -11.27 11.85
CA ALA A 210 7.93 -11.71 13.13
C ALA A 210 9.04 -12.77 12.99
N THR A 211 9.15 -13.44 11.83
CA THR A 211 10.15 -14.49 11.60
C THR A 211 10.78 -14.37 10.21
N LEU A 212 11.99 -14.90 10.05
CA LEU A 212 12.67 -14.95 8.75
C LEU A 212 11.82 -15.67 7.69
N ARG A 213 11.16 -16.76 8.06
CA ARG A 213 10.26 -17.52 7.17
C ARG A 213 9.13 -16.64 6.64
N LEU A 214 8.48 -15.87 7.51
CA LEU A 214 7.40 -14.94 7.11
C LEU A 214 7.94 -13.82 6.24
N LEU A 215 9.10 -13.26 6.56
CA LEU A 215 9.76 -12.24 5.73
C LEU A 215 10.02 -12.77 4.32
N LEU A 216 10.69 -13.89 4.19
CA LEU A 216 11.04 -14.48 2.88
C LEU A 216 9.79 -14.83 2.08
N ARG A 217 8.77 -15.42 2.74
CA ARG A 217 7.48 -15.71 2.10
C ARG A 217 6.81 -14.43 1.58
N LYS A 218 6.74 -13.38 2.40
CA LYS A 218 6.15 -12.08 2.01
C LYS A 218 6.89 -11.50 0.81
N GLN A 219 8.22 -11.50 0.83
CA GLN A 219 9.04 -10.98 -0.26
C GLN A 219 8.93 -11.81 -1.55
N PHE A 220 8.87 -13.14 -1.43
CA PHE A 220 8.61 -14.03 -2.57
C PHE A 220 7.25 -13.70 -3.23
N LEU A 221 6.19 -13.53 -2.43
CA LEU A 221 4.87 -13.20 -2.95
C LEU A 221 4.83 -11.80 -3.60
N TYR A 222 5.60 -10.83 -3.12
CA TYR A 222 5.74 -9.55 -3.80
C TYR A 222 6.39 -9.69 -5.17
N GLY A 223 7.48 -10.47 -5.27
CA GLY A 223 8.11 -10.76 -6.56
C GLY A 223 7.16 -11.46 -7.51
N PHE A 224 6.42 -12.45 -7.03
CA PHE A 224 5.42 -13.19 -7.81
C PHE A 224 4.30 -12.28 -8.34
N GLY A 225 3.72 -11.45 -7.50
CA GLY A 225 2.69 -10.48 -7.90
C GLY A 225 3.21 -9.47 -8.92
N HIS A 226 4.44 -8.98 -8.73
CA HIS A 226 5.08 -8.08 -9.70
C HIS A 226 5.28 -8.75 -11.07
N ALA A 227 5.64 -10.04 -11.13
CA ALA A 227 5.71 -10.76 -12.40
C ALA A 227 4.34 -10.87 -13.08
N GLN A 228 3.26 -11.07 -12.32
CA GLN A 228 1.91 -11.09 -12.86
C GLN A 228 1.52 -9.73 -13.47
N GLU A 229 1.85 -8.64 -12.77
CA GLU A 229 1.61 -7.27 -13.23
C GLU A 229 2.36 -6.99 -14.54
N VAL A 230 3.67 -7.28 -14.60
CA VAL A 230 4.51 -7.09 -15.80
C VAL A 230 4.02 -7.92 -16.99
N ARG A 231 3.52 -9.15 -16.76
CA ARG A 231 2.96 -9.97 -17.83
C ARG A 231 1.68 -9.40 -18.42
N ARG A 232 0.89 -8.69 -17.63
CA ARG A 232 -0.39 -8.08 -18.08
C ARG A 232 -0.16 -6.76 -18.78
N ASP A 233 0.66 -5.90 -18.22
CA ASP A 233 0.96 -4.57 -18.75
C ASP A 233 2.46 -4.26 -18.61
N PRO A 234 3.29 -4.69 -19.58
CA PRO A 234 4.72 -4.43 -19.57
C PRO A 234 5.09 -2.95 -19.61
N GLY A 235 4.22 -2.12 -20.19
CA GLY A 235 4.44 -0.67 -20.31
C GLY A 235 4.18 0.08 -18.99
N ARG A 236 3.35 -0.47 -18.14
CA ARG A 236 2.94 0.11 -16.85
C ARG A 236 3.84 -0.35 -15.72
N ALA A 237 4.05 -1.66 -15.63
CA ALA A 237 4.89 -2.26 -14.64
C ALA A 237 6.33 -2.35 -15.17
N ARG A 238 7.24 -1.53 -14.62
CA ARG A 238 8.65 -1.58 -15.01
C ARG A 238 9.27 -2.93 -14.62
N GLY A 239 9.19 -3.89 -15.51
CA GLY A 239 9.76 -5.22 -15.34
C GLY A 239 10.33 -5.76 -16.65
N ARG A 240 11.13 -6.80 -16.55
CA ARG A 240 11.72 -7.47 -17.72
C ARG A 240 10.98 -8.77 -18.01
N ALA A 241 10.53 -8.91 -19.24
CA ALA A 241 9.96 -10.17 -19.71
C ALA A 241 11.00 -11.29 -19.69
N LEU A 242 10.71 -12.38 -18.99
CA LEU A 242 11.59 -13.55 -18.90
C LEU A 242 11.16 -14.61 -19.93
N ARG A 243 11.39 -14.35 -21.21
CA ARG A 243 10.90 -15.20 -22.31
C ARG A 243 11.62 -16.56 -22.41
N THR A 244 12.80 -16.69 -21.86
CA THR A 244 13.61 -17.92 -21.89
C THR A 244 14.30 -18.16 -20.55
N PRO A 245 14.73 -19.40 -20.23
CA PRO A 245 15.53 -19.67 -19.04
C PRO A 245 16.83 -18.83 -18.96
N LEU A 246 17.41 -18.49 -20.11
CA LEU A 246 18.58 -17.62 -20.15
C LEU A 246 18.24 -16.19 -19.68
N HIS A 247 17.06 -15.69 -20.02
CA HIS A 247 16.58 -14.40 -19.48
C HIS A 247 16.37 -14.47 -17.95
N ALA A 248 15.93 -15.60 -17.40
CA ALA A 248 15.80 -15.78 -15.96
C ALA A 248 17.16 -15.76 -15.27
N LEU A 249 18.16 -16.44 -15.84
CA LEU A 249 19.54 -16.42 -15.35
C LEU A 249 20.12 -14.99 -15.44
N ALA A 250 19.99 -14.34 -16.58
CA ALA A 250 20.43 -12.96 -16.77
C ALA A 250 19.75 -12.00 -15.79
N TYR A 251 18.47 -12.16 -15.54
CA TYR A 251 17.74 -11.39 -14.53
C TYR A 251 18.30 -11.62 -13.13
N PHE A 252 18.57 -12.88 -12.75
CA PHE A 252 19.13 -13.20 -11.45
C PHE A 252 20.52 -12.59 -11.26
N LEU A 253 21.40 -12.72 -12.27
CA LEU A 253 22.73 -12.11 -12.25
C LEU A 253 22.66 -10.57 -12.19
N PHE A 254 21.77 -9.95 -12.97
CA PHE A 254 21.53 -8.53 -12.91
C PHE A 254 21.04 -8.07 -11.53
N ARG A 255 20.12 -8.82 -10.92
CA ARG A 255 19.66 -8.53 -9.56
C ARG A 255 20.79 -8.63 -8.54
N THR A 256 21.70 -9.60 -8.71
CA THR A 256 22.89 -9.75 -7.85
C THR A 256 23.83 -8.56 -8.01
N ALA A 257 24.10 -8.13 -9.25
CA ALA A 257 24.96 -6.97 -9.53
C ALA A 257 24.41 -5.66 -8.94
N ILE A 258 23.08 -5.46 -9.01
CA ILE A 258 22.44 -4.29 -8.40
C ILE A 258 22.37 -4.43 -6.87
N LEU A 259 22.22 -5.63 -6.35
CA LEU A 259 22.08 -5.87 -4.92
C LEU A 259 23.38 -5.50 -4.17
N ALA A 260 24.54 -5.81 -4.73
CA ALA A 260 25.84 -5.59 -4.08
C ALA A 260 25.99 -4.13 -3.56
N PRO A 261 25.87 -3.08 -4.39
CA PRO A 261 25.93 -1.70 -3.91
C PRO A 261 24.72 -1.35 -3.02
N ASN A 262 23.52 -1.80 -3.37
CA ASN A 262 22.30 -1.46 -2.64
C ASN A 262 22.20 -2.09 -1.23
N VAL A 263 22.95 -3.17 -0.96
CA VAL A 263 23.03 -3.73 0.38
C VAL A 263 23.74 -2.79 1.35
N PHE A 264 24.67 -1.97 0.84
CA PHE A 264 25.46 -1.04 1.63
C PHE A 264 24.93 0.40 1.60
N LEU A 265 24.12 0.76 0.59
CA LEU A 265 23.61 2.11 0.43
C LEU A 265 22.29 2.33 1.20
N PRO A 266 21.99 3.59 1.62
CA PRO A 266 20.70 3.95 2.18
C PRO A 266 19.57 3.83 1.18
N TYR A 267 18.34 3.72 1.69
CA TYR A 267 17.17 4.10 0.93
C TYR A 267 16.97 5.61 1.04
N SER A 268 16.48 6.24 -0.02
CA SER A 268 16.25 7.68 -0.08
C SER A 268 15.27 8.21 0.99
N TYR A 269 14.40 7.33 1.48
CA TYR A 269 13.43 7.61 2.55
C TYR A 269 13.70 6.80 3.81
N ALA A 270 14.93 6.30 3.97
CA ALA A 270 15.31 5.62 5.18
C ALA A 270 15.24 6.59 6.37
N ALA A 271 14.70 6.09 7.47
CA ALA A 271 14.63 6.84 8.71
C ALA A 271 15.99 7.44 9.08
N PRO A 272 16.04 8.53 9.86
CA PRO A 272 17.28 9.16 10.32
C PRO A 272 18.24 8.20 11.04
N SER A 273 17.74 7.09 11.56
CA SER A 273 18.53 6.02 12.20
C SER A 273 19.26 5.11 11.20
N TRP A 274 19.09 5.30 9.89
CA TRP A 274 19.74 4.47 8.92
C TRP A 274 21.25 4.67 8.91
N ARG A 275 22.00 3.57 8.95
CA ARG A 275 23.46 3.55 8.91
C ARG A 275 23.96 2.73 7.72
N PRO A 276 25.05 3.16 7.03
CA PRO A 276 25.70 2.32 6.04
C PRO A 276 26.21 1.04 6.69
N GLY A 277 26.16 -0.05 5.95
CA GLY A 277 26.66 -1.33 6.42
C GLY A 277 26.02 -2.50 5.66
N PHE A 278 26.54 -3.68 5.85
CA PHE A 278 26.01 -4.89 5.29
C PHE A 278 24.62 -5.21 5.89
N LYS A 279 23.65 -5.46 5.01
CA LYS A 279 22.24 -5.70 5.34
C LYS A 279 21.80 -7.10 4.90
N PRO A 280 22.04 -8.14 5.72
CA PRO A 280 21.74 -9.52 5.32
C PRO A 280 20.25 -9.76 5.08
N LEU A 281 19.35 -9.18 5.88
CA LEU A 281 17.91 -9.34 5.65
C LEU A 281 17.46 -8.70 4.35
N LYS A 282 18.03 -7.56 3.96
CA LYS A 282 17.78 -6.94 2.66
C LYS A 282 18.25 -7.82 1.51
N ALA A 283 19.41 -8.43 1.64
CA ALA A 283 19.94 -9.37 0.63
C ALA A 283 19.00 -10.56 0.47
N LEU A 284 18.66 -11.23 1.56
CA LEU A 284 17.75 -12.38 1.56
C LEU A 284 16.36 -12.01 1.01
N ALA A 285 15.80 -10.88 1.43
CA ALA A 285 14.54 -10.37 0.93
C ALA A 285 14.56 -10.10 -0.58
N SER A 286 15.66 -9.54 -1.09
CA SER A 286 15.83 -9.26 -2.53
C SER A 286 15.93 -10.55 -3.34
N TYR A 287 16.63 -11.56 -2.86
CA TYR A 287 16.70 -12.87 -3.53
C TYR A 287 15.37 -13.61 -3.47
N ALA A 288 14.67 -13.60 -2.33
CA ALA A 288 13.33 -14.16 -2.24
C ALA A 288 12.37 -13.50 -3.25
N SER A 289 12.43 -12.17 -3.37
CA SER A 289 11.63 -11.44 -4.37
C SER A 289 12.03 -11.80 -5.81
N ALA A 290 13.33 -11.94 -6.11
CA ALA A 290 13.79 -12.35 -7.43
C ALA A 290 13.31 -13.76 -7.80
N LEU A 291 13.39 -14.71 -6.87
CA LEU A 291 12.86 -16.06 -7.05
C LEU A 291 11.35 -16.05 -7.24
N GLY A 292 10.63 -15.23 -6.47
CA GLY A 292 9.20 -15.02 -6.65
C GLY A 292 8.85 -14.49 -8.05
N TYR A 293 9.63 -13.53 -8.55
CA TYR A 293 9.44 -12.97 -9.89
C TYR A 293 9.66 -14.02 -10.99
N ILE A 294 10.74 -14.78 -10.91
CA ILE A 294 11.03 -15.87 -11.86
C ILE A 294 9.91 -16.92 -11.82
N THR A 295 9.51 -17.36 -10.62
CA THR A 295 8.42 -18.33 -10.44
C THR A 295 7.09 -17.80 -10.93
N GLY A 296 6.77 -16.53 -10.68
CA GLY A 296 5.55 -15.88 -11.15
C GLY A 296 5.52 -15.73 -12.66
N TRP A 297 6.69 -15.64 -13.31
CA TRP A 297 6.79 -15.57 -14.76
C TRP A 297 6.54 -16.91 -15.45
N TYR A 298 7.11 -18.02 -14.92
CA TYR A 298 7.01 -19.36 -15.50
C TYR A 298 5.97 -20.25 -14.78
N GLY A 299 5.47 -19.81 -13.64
CA GLY A 299 4.59 -20.63 -12.80
C GLY A 299 3.23 -20.87 -13.45
N ASP A 300 2.78 -22.11 -13.38
CA ASP A 300 1.45 -22.55 -13.75
C ASP A 300 0.38 -21.79 -12.91
N PRO A 301 -0.75 -21.37 -13.50
CA PRO A 301 -1.93 -20.90 -12.79
C PRO A 301 -2.41 -21.85 -11.66
N ALA A 302 -2.12 -23.13 -11.73
CA ALA A 302 -2.40 -24.11 -10.67
C ALA A 302 -1.62 -23.84 -9.37
N LEU A 303 -0.40 -23.29 -9.44
CA LEU A 303 0.37 -22.87 -8.27
C LEU A 303 -0.24 -21.68 -7.54
N SER A 304 -1.04 -20.86 -8.20
CA SER A 304 -1.80 -19.81 -7.55
C SER A 304 -2.88 -20.37 -6.62
N ARG A 305 -3.55 -21.44 -7.01
CA ARG A 305 -4.58 -22.14 -6.20
C ARG A 305 -3.99 -22.86 -4.98
N PHE A 306 -2.77 -23.40 -5.08
CA PHE A 306 -2.09 -24.01 -3.94
C PHE A 306 -1.77 -22.97 -2.85
N LYS A 307 -1.44 -21.72 -3.25
CA LYS A 307 -1.13 -20.62 -2.33
C LYS A 307 -2.36 -20.03 -1.64
N GLU A 308 -3.53 -20.14 -2.25
CA GLU A 308 -4.80 -19.78 -1.62
C GLU A 308 -5.16 -20.72 -0.45
N ARG A 309 -4.78 -21.99 -0.55
CA ARG A 309 -5.07 -23.01 0.50
C ARG A 309 -4.08 -23.02 1.67
N THR A 310 -2.84 -22.56 1.47
CA THR A 310 -1.79 -22.61 2.53
C THR A 310 -1.57 -21.27 3.22
N GLY A 311 -2.46 -20.33 3.05
CA GLY A 311 -2.40 -18.95 3.56
C GLY A 311 -2.93 -18.78 4.98
N GLY A 312 -3.02 -19.82 5.78
CA GLY A 312 -3.28 -19.74 7.21
C GLY A 312 -1.99 -19.44 7.98
N SER A 313 -2.10 -18.44 8.88
CA SER A 313 -1.14 -17.91 9.87
C SER A 313 0.10 -17.24 9.32
#